data_e25b2ec7b148e7eb1adc4ebdfb1590db
#
_entry.id   e25b2ec7b148e7eb1adc4ebdfb1590db
#
_cell.length_a   1.000
_cell.length_b   1.000
_cell.length_c   1.000
_cell.angle_alpha   90.00
_cell.angle_beta   90.00
_cell.angle_gamma   90.00
#
_symmetry.space_group_name_H-M   'P 1'
#
loop_
_entity.id
_entity.type
_entity.pdbx_description
1 polymer ?
#
loop_
_entity_poly.entity_id
_entity_poly.type
_entity_poly.pdbx_seq_one_letter_code
_entity_poly.pdbx_strand_id
1 'polypeptide(L)'
;MNEHLTFDVSRLPSRYRLAVCALWDNFERPSPASGEVPWHGEAVTEEWLTAVLAPDMPDALVERISVLGGDNGSSARRVLGLEWNQEGRAASLPERVFTKSTPTLPMRLSAGKAAPAEGRFLTDLRPHLPIEAPQCFYTGRDPVGGRSLHLMNDLTQERGATFCRADSEIDRAQAEQVIDTLAVLHGTFLNASCTLDSSFLRTYENFFDAAARNGIEAGHDEAMIRAAHVIPKGVLARKATIWPSAVEAARMHGGSPRTVIHSDVHLGNWYVTEDGRMGLSDWARVCRGFWGRDLAYSLMTVLAIEDRRAWEQALIERYCHAFSEQSGTALEVNDAWDAYRAQACLALLMWTPTLCPPPTLPDMQPEA
;
A
#
# COMPACT_ATOMS: atom_id res chain seq x y z
N MET A 1 33.43 17.47 -15.85
CA MET A 1 32.38 18.27 -15.25
C MET A 1 31.14 18.10 -16.12
N ASN A 2 30.45 16.96 -15.97
CA ASN A 2 29.21 16.67 -16.69
C ASN A 2 28.06 16.95 -15.69
N GLU A 3 27.47 18.11 -15.79
CA GLU A 3 26.17 18.35 -15.22
C GLU A 3 25.15 17.50 -15.98
N HIS A 4 24.83 16.34 -15.45
CA HIS A 4 23.67 15.58 -15.90
C HIS A 4 22.43 16.44 -15.58
N LEU A 5 21.90 17.11 -16.60
CA LEU A 5 20.59 17.72 -16.55
C LEU A 5 19.58 16.62 -16.20
N THR A 6 19.25 16.50 -14.91
CA THR A 6 18.19 15.60 -14.44
C THR A 6 16.85 16.20 -14.81
N PHE A 7 16.36 15.85 -15.98
CA PHE A 7 15.05 16.28 -16.47
C PHE A 7 13.96 15.46 -15.79
N ASP A 8 13.29 16.07 -14.80
CA ASP A 8 12.18 15.42 -14.11
C ASP A 8 10.87 15.55 -14.92
N VAL A 9 10.49 14.49 -15.60
CA VAL A 9 9.25 14.38 -16.39
C VAL A 9 8.00 14.66 -15.56
N SER A 10 8.04 14.48 -14.24
CA SER A 10 6.89 14.75 -13.36
C SER A 10 6.47 16.23 -13.37
N ARG A 11 7.38 17.12 -13.76
CA ARG A 11 7.11 18.58 -13.88
C ARG A 11 6.43 18.98 -15.17
N LEU A 12 6.37 18.09 -16.16
CA LEU A 12 5.67 18.37 -17.41
C LEU A 12 4.15 18.30 -17.25
N PRO A 13 3.39 19.07 -18.03
CA PRO A 13 1.96 18.85 -18.18
C PRO A 13 1.66 17.42 -18.63
N SER A 14 0.55 16.82 -18.15
CA SER A 14 0.23 15.40 -18.33
C SER A 14 0.33 14.90 -19.77
N ARG A 15 -0.12 15.72 -20.74
CA ARG A 15 -0.04 15.39 -22.18
C ARG A 15 1.37 15.20 -22.70
N TYR A 16 2.33 15.99 -22.20
CA TYR A 16 3.73 15.88 -22.60
C TYR A 16 4.44 14.75 -21.87
N ARG A 17 4.07 14.49 -20.61
CA ARG A 17 4.58 13.34 -19.85
C ARG A 17 4.28 12.03 -20.56
N LEU A 18 3.07 11.84 -21.03
CA LEU A 18 2.66 10.67 -21.81
C LEU A 18 3.54 10.47 -23.04
N ALA A 19 3.73 11.52 -23.84
CA ALA A 19 4.55 11.47 -25.03
C ALA A 19 6.02 11.13 -24.71
N VAL A 20 6.58 11.77 -23.69
CA VAL A 20 7.98 11.51 -23.29
C VAL A 20 8.12 10.08 -22.74
N CYS A 21 7.22 9.60 -21.88
CA CYS A 21 7.27 8.23 -21.37
C CYS A 21 7.12 7.20 -22.50
N ALA A 22 6.22 7.41 -23.45
CA ALA A 22 6.03 6.51 -24.58
C ALA A 22 7.25 6.49 -25.53
N LEU A 23 7.84 7.65 -25.80
CA LEU A 23 9.08 7.74 -26.56
C LEU A 23 10.23 7.05 -25.85
N TRP A 24 10.36 7.27 -24.54
CA TRP A 24 11.41 6.69 -23.71
C TRP A 24 11.34 5.17 -23.66
N ASP A 25 10.14 4.58 -23.75
CA ASP A 25 9.92 3.14 -23.79
C ASP A 25 10.39 2.49 -25.10
N ASN A 26 10.56 3.25 -26.17
CA ASN A 26 11.03 2.75 -27.46
C ASN A 26 12.58 2.70 -27.58
N PHE A 27 13.32 3.21 -26.61
CA PHE A 27 14.77 3.10 -26.61
C PHE A 27 15.18 1.79 -25.92
N GLU A 28 15.88 0.94 -26.66
CA GLU A 28 16.59 -0.20 -26.09
C GLU A 28 17.66 0.32 -25.11
N ARG A 29 17.66 -0.24 -23.92
CA ARG A 29 18.65 0.11 -22.92
C ARG A 29 19.51 -1.10 -22.59
N PRO A 30 20.81 -0.90 -22.38
CA PRO A 30 21.65 -1.92 -21.78
C PRO A 30 21.13 -2.28 -20.38
N SER A 31 21.59 -3.39 -19.84
CA SER A 31 21.37 -3.76 -18.44
C SER A 31 21.67 -2.55 -17.53
N PRO A 32 20.88 -2.34 -16.47
CA PRO A 32 21.06 -1.20 -15.60
C PRO A 32 22.47 -1.20 -15.02
N ALA A 33 23.17 -0.08 -15.16
CA ALA A 33 24.41 0.15 -14.43
C ALA A 33 24.11 0.24 -12.92
N SER A 34 25.12 0.00 -12.09
CA SER A 34 24.98 0.23 -10.65
C SER A 34 24.52 1.67 -10.41
N GLY A 35 23.38 1.84 -9.72
CA GLY A 35 22.74 3.14 -9.46
C GLY A 35 21.62 3.54 -10.44
N GLU A 36 21.41 2.82 -11.55
CA GLU A 36 20.22 2.99 -12.39
C GLU A 36 19.06 2.15 -11.90
N VAL A 37 17.83 2.62 -12.16
CA VAL A 37 16.60 1.89 -11.81
C VAL A 37 16.33 0.83 -12.87
N PRO A 38 16.31 -0.46 -12.52
CA PRO A 38 15.93 -1.52 -13.45
C PRO A 38 14.52 -1.32 -14.00
N TRP A 39 14.30 -1.76 -15.24
CA TRP A 39 13.02 -1.56 -15.93
C TRP A 39 11.85 -2.31 -15.28
N HIS A 40 12.13 -3.49 -14.77
CA HIS A 40 11.20 -4.38 -14.07
C HIS A 40 12.00 -5.39 -13.23
N GLY A 41 11.30 -6.18 -12.41
CA GLY A 41 11.96 -7.15 -11.54
C GLY A 41 12.84 -8.18 -12.27
N GLU A 42 12.52 -8.51 -13.52
CA GLU A 42 13.32 -9.47 -14.32
C GLU A 42 14.50 -8.82 -15.06
N ALA A 43 14.62 -7.49 -15.02
CA ALA A 43 15.73 -6.75 -15.63
C ALA A 43 16.85 -6.43 -14.63
N VAL A 44 16.74 -6.89 -13.39
CA VAL A 44 17.83 -6.81 -12.42
C VAL A 44 18.95 -7.77 -12.82
N THR A 45 20.19 -7.38 -12.55
CA THR A 45 21.38 -8.20 -12.83
C THR A 45 22.00 -8.65 -11.51
N GLU A 46 22.82 -9.71 -11.56
CA GLU A 46 23.60 -10.20 -10.44
C GLU A 46 24.44 -9.08 -9.81
N GLU A 47 25.09 -8.30 -10.68
CA GLU A 47 25.94 -7.18 -10.29
C GLU A 47 25.13 -6.07 -9.58
N TRP A 48 23.95 -5.74 -10.12
CA TRP A 48 23.06 -4.75 -9.53
C TRP A 48 22.53 -5.21 -8.17
N LEU A 49 22.07 -6.47 -8.05
CA LEU A 49 21.58 -7.04 -6.79
C LEU A 49 22.68 -7.13 -5.74
N THR A 50 23.89 -7.52 -6.14
CA THR A 50 25.07 -7.52 -5.26
C THR A 50 25.30 -6.13 -4.68
N ALA A 51 25.34 -5.10 -5.52
CA ALA A 51 25.57 -3.73 -5.08
C ALA A 51 24.46 -3.20 -4.15
N VAL A 52 23.23 -3.64 -4.33
CA VAL A 52 22.07 -3.22 -3.51
C VAL A 52 22.00 -3.97 -2.17
N LEU A 53 22.22 -5.30 -2.19
CA LEU A 53 21.99 -6.15 -1.03
C LEU A 53 23.22 -6.33 -0.15
N ALA A 54 24.43 -6.09 -0.72
CA ALA A 54 25.71 -6.25 -0.02
C ALA A 54 26.62 -5.03 -0.21
N PRO A 55 26.15 -3.78 0.01
CA PRO A 55 26.93 -2.57 -0.30
C PRO A 55 28.24 -2.46 0.49
N ASP A 56 28.28 -3.04 1.71
CA ASP A 56 29.42 -2.99 2.60
C ASP A 56 30.22 -4.31 2.63
N MET A 57 29.94 -5.25 1.71
CA MET A 57 30.54 -6.59 1.64
C MET A 57 31.12 -6.84 0.25
N PRO A 58 32.32 -6.33 -0.06
CA PRO A 58 32.87 -6.36 -1.41
C PRO A 58 33.16 -7.77 -1.96
N ASP A 59 33.28 -8.76 -1.06
CA ASP A 59 33.56 -10.16 -1.45
C ASP A 59 32.28 -11.00 -1.63
N ALA A 60 31.11 -10.50 -1.16
CA ALA A 60 29.84 -11.16 -1.36
C ALA A 60 29.29 -10.86 -2.77
N LEU A 61 28.94 -11.90 -3.53
CA LEU A 61 28.47 -11.78 -4.92
C LEU A 61 27.24 -12.65 -5.13
N VAL A 62 26.22 -12.10 -5.81
CA VAL A 62 25.14 -12.89 -6.40
C VAL A 62 25.70 -13.57 -7.66
N GLU A 63 25.69 -14.90 -7.69
CA GLU A 63 26.20 -15.71 -8.79
C GLU A 63 25.13 -16.06 -9.82
N ARG A 64 23.87 -16.16 -9.38
CA ARG A 64 22.73 -16.47 -10.25
C ARG A 64 21.40 -15.94 -9.70
N ILE A 65 20.55 -15.51 -10.63
CA ILE A 65 19.17 -15.10 -10.37
C ILE A 65 18.22 -16.06 -11.05
N SER A 66 17.12 -16.41 -10.38
CA SER A 66 16.02 -17.18 -10.94
C SER A 66 14.68 -16.49 -10.63
N VAL A 67 13.76 -16.47 -11.61
CA VAL A 67 12.39 -15.99 -11.36
C VAL A 67 11.56 -17.17 -10.84
N LEU A 68 11.14 -17.07 -9.59
CA LEU A 68 10.40 -18.15 -8.91
C LEU A 68 8.88 -18.01 -9.06
N GLY A 69 8.39 -16.80 -9.34
CA GLY A 69 6.96 -16.52 -9.50
C GLY A 69 6.67 -15.03 -9.65
N GLY A 70 5.40 -14.71 -9.74
CA GLY A 70 4.93 -13.34 -9.81
C GLY A 70 3.68 -13.18 -10.68
N ASP A 71 3.15 -11.98 -10.71
CA ASP A 71 1.96 -11.61 -11.46
C ASP A 71 2.07 -10.17 -12.01
N ASN A 72 1.08 -9.78 -12.82
CA ASN A 72 0.92 -8.43 -13.34
C ASN A 72 -0.50 -7.96 -13.04
N GLY A 73 -0.61 -6.94 -12.21
CA GLY A 73 -1.84 -6.23 -11.91
C GLY A 73 -1.66 -4.73 -12.12
N SER A 74 -1.98 -3.92 -11.13
CA SER A 74 -1.68 -2.48 -11.12
C SER A 74 -0.17 -2.19 -11.08
N SER A 75 0.62 -3.17 -10.68
CA SER A 75 2.08 -3.25 -10.72
C SER A 75 2.53 -4.64 -11.17
N ALA A 76 3.75 -4.77 -11.64
CA ALA A 76 4.38 -6.07 -11.90
C ALA A 76 5.11 -6.52 -10.63
N ARG A 77 4.86 -7.76 -10.21
CA ARG A 77 5.42 -8.38 -9.01
C ARG A 77 6.21 -9.62 -9.39
N ARG A 78 7.40 -9.80 -8.81
CA ARG A 78 8.24 -11.00 -9.02
C ARG A 78 8.88 -11.41 -7.71
N VAL A 79 8.96 -12.71 -7.52
CA VAL A 79 9.81 -13.35 -6.52
C VAL A 79 11.07 -13.82 -7.24
N LEU A 80 12.21 -13.36 -6.79
CA LEU A 80 13.52 -13.75 -7.34
C LEU A 80 14.24 -14.61 -6.32
N GLY A 81 14.76 -15.76 -6.79
CA GLY A 81 15.71 -16.59 -6.06
C GLY A 81 17.13 -16.15 -6.36
N LEU A 82 17.96 -16.07 -5.34
CA LEU A 82 19.32 -15.59 -5.41
C LEU A 82 20.29 -16.69 -4.96
N GLU A 83 21.27 -17.02 -5.78
CA GLU A 83 22.39 -17.87 -5.38
C GLU A 83 23.58 -16.98 -5.11
N TRP A 84 24.06 -17.00 -3.87
CA TRP A 84 25.23 -16.27 -3.43
C TRP A 84 26.48 -17.13 -3.49
N ASN A 85 27.63 -16.50 -3.67
CA ASN A 85 28.93 -17.13 -3.42
C ASN A 85 29.09 -17.55 -1.93
N GLN A 86 30.24 -18.10 -1.58
CA GLN A 86 30.49 -18.59 -0.20
C GLN A 86 30.36 -17.45 0.83
N GLU A 87 30.87 -16.28 0.53
CA GLU A 87 30.90 -15.10 1.40
C GLU A 87 29.49 -14.58 1.66
N GLY A 88 28.64 -14.48 0.63
CA GLY A 88 27.25 -14.07 0.77
C GLY A 88 26.42 -15.06 1.59
N ARG A 89 26.63 -16.36 1.40
CA ARG A 89 25.99 -17.40 2.21
C ARG A 89 26.46 -17.35 3.67
N ALA A 90 27.75 -17.15 3.91
CA ALA A 90 28.30 -17.02 5.26
C ALA A 90 27.75 -15.80 6.02
N ALA A 91 27.45 -14.73 5.29
CA ALA A 91 26.81 -13.52 5.81
C ALA A 91 25.29 -13.63 5.98
N SER A 92 24.67 -14.77 5.62
CA SER A 92 23.22 -15.01 5.68
C SER A 92 22.43 -13.94 4.92
N LEU A 93 22.93 -13.52 3.76
CA LEU A 93 22.21 -12.60 2.88
C LEU A 93 20.93 -13.26 2.32
N PRO A 94 19.90 -12.50 1.95
CA PRO A 94 18.62 -13.04 1.55
C PRO A 94 18.73 -13.93 0.30
N GLU A 95 18.21 -15.17 0.39
CA GLU A 95 18.16 -16.12 -0.73
C GLU A 95 16.97 -15.85 -1.66
N ARG A 96 16.01 -15.05 -1.21
CA ARG A 96 14.87 -14.61 -2.00
C ARG A 96 14.57 -13.15 -1.73
N VAL A 97 14.11 -12.48 -2.78
CA VAL A 97 13.62 -11.11 -2.69
C VAL A 97 12.34 -10.95 -3.50
N PHE A 98 11.50 -10.03 -3.08
CA PHE A 98 10.28 -9.65 -3.77
C PHE A 98 10.47 -8.30 -4.46
N THR A 99 10.11 -8.22 -5.74
CA THR A 99 10.13 -6.97 -6.49
C THR A 99 8.72 -6.51 -6.84
N LYS A 100 8.47 -5.21 -6.70
CA LYS A 100 7.26 -4.52 -7.16
C LYS A 100 7.65 -3.38 -8.08
N SER A 101 7.18 -3.39 -9.31
CA SER A 101 7.61 -2.43 -10.34
C SER A 101 6.47 -1.94 -11.22
N THR A 102 6.69 -0.83 -11.92
CA THR A 102 5.72 -0.23 -12.86
C THR A 102 6.29 -0.15 -14.27
N PRO A 103 6.55 -1.30 -14.95
CA PRO A 103 7.25 -1.32 -16.23
C PRO A 103 6.46 -0.71 -17.39
N THR A 104 5.14 -0.88 -17.41
CA THR A 104 4.31 -0.43 -18.53
C THR A 104 3.73 0.97 -18.32
N LEU A 105 3.43 1.67 -19.42
CA LEU A 105 2.81 2.99 -19.34
C LEU A 105 1.47 3.01 -18.60
N PRO A 106 0.53 2.06 -18.80
CA PRO A 106 -0.70 1.99 -18.02
C PRO A 106 -0.44 1.88 -16.50
N MET A 107 0.50 1.02 -16.08
CA MET A 107 0.88 0.89 -14.66
C MET A 107 1.43 2.21 -14.10
N ARG A 108 2.30 2.91 -14.85
CA ARG A 108 2.84 4.21 -14.42
C ARG A 108 1.77 5.29 -14.29
N LEU A 109 0.79 5.28 -15.19
CA LEU A 109 -0.34 6.22 -15.14
C LEU A 109 -1.26 5.92 -13.95
N SER A 110 -1.54 4.65 -13.71
CA SER A 110 -2.33 4.18 -12.56
C SER A 110 -1.60 4.46 -11.24
N ALA A 111 -0.32 4.07 -11.12
CA ALA A 111 0.48 4.30 -9.93
C ALA A 111 0.69 5.80 -9.63
N GLY A 112 0.86 6.63 -10.68
CA GLY A 112 0.99 8.08 -10.54
C GLY A 112 2.07 8.51 -9.55
N LYS A 113 1.64 9.19 -8.47
CA LYS A 113 2.51 9.59 -7.35
C LYS A 113 2.56 8.53 -6.23
N ALA A 114 1.82 7.44 -6.35
CA ALA A 114 1.71 6.43 -5.29
C ALA A 114 3.01 5.64 -5.14
N ALA A 115 3.59 5.14 -6.23
CA ALA A 115 4.82 4.34 -6.16
C ALA A 115 6.00 5.08 -5.50
N PRO A 116 6.31 6.36 -5.84
CA PRO A 116 7.33 7.11 -5.11
C PRO A 116 7.01 7.32 -3.62
N ALA A 117 5.73 7.49 -3.28
CA ALA A 117 5.30 7.66 -1.89
C ALA A 117 5.43 6.35 -1.11
N GLU A 118 5.06 5.22 -1.72
CA GLU A 118 5.26 3.89 -1.16
C GLU A 118 6.74 3.62 -0.89
N GLY A 119 7.60 3.87 -1.88
CA GLY A 119 9.04 3.68 -1.73
C GLY A 119 9.61 4.46 -0.55
N ARG A 120 9.33 5.77 -0.49
CA ARG A 120 9.79 6.60 0.62
C ARG A 120 9.18 6.20 1.97
N PHE A 121 7.92 5.79 2.01
CA PHE A 121 7.35 5.25 3.24
C PHE A 121 8.14 4.03 3.72
N LEU A 122 8.41 3.08 2.82
CA LEU A 122 9.11 1.84 3.15
C LEU A 122 10.56 2.06 3.59
N THR A 123 11.24 3.09 3.06
CA THR A 123 12.64 3.40 3.43
C THR A 123 12.76 4.40 4.58
N ASP A 124 11.93 5.45 4.59
CA ASP A 124 12.12 6.59 5.50
C ASP A 124 11.27 6.46 6.78
N LEU A 125 10.11 5.82 6.71
CA LEU A 125 9.16 5.78 7.84
C LEU A 125 8.99 4.39 8.44
N ARG A 126 8.82 3.37 7.59
CA ARG A 126 8.55 1.99 8.03
C ARG A 126 9.60 1.43 9.01
N PRO A 127 10.93 1.66 8.85
CA PRO A 127 11.93 1.14 9.78
C PRO A 127 11.78 1.62 11.23
N HIS A 128 11.08 2.72 11.43
CA HIS A 128 10.83 3.32 12.74
C HIS A 128 9.51 2.89 13.39
N LEU A 129 8.73 2.05 12.71
CA LEU A 129 7.45 1.55 13.20
C LEU A 129 7.58 0.12 13.72
N PRO A 130 7.21 -0.16 14.99
CA PRO A 130 7.25 -1.50 15.56
C PRO A 130 6.04 -2.34 15.13
N ILE A 131 5.77 -2.39 13.83
CA ILE A 131 4.68 -3.16 13.23
C ILE A 131 5.24 -4.27 12.34
N GLU A 132 4.47 -5.35 12.16
CA GLU A 132 4.80 -6.39 11.17
C GLU A 132 4.41 -5.89 9.77
N ALA A 133 5.40 -5.64 8.92
CA ALA A 133 5.24 -5.12 7.57
C ALA A 133 6.52 -5.42 6.76
N PRO A 134 6.46 -5.40 5.40
CA PRO A 134 7.63 -5.65 4.56
C PRO A 134 8.82 -4.75 4.90
N GLN A 135 10.02 -5.30 4.77
CA GLN A 135 11.27 -4.54 4.77
C GLN A 135 11.67 -4.23 3.33
N CYS A 136 12.18 -3.03 3.10
CA CYS A 136 12.60 -2.59 1.79
C CYS A 136 14.12 -2.47 1.75
N PHE A 137 14.76 -3.18 0.83
CA PHE A 137 16.20 -3.09 0.58
C PHE A 137 16.54 -1.95 -0.39
N TYR A 138 15.63 -1.68 -1.33
CA TYR A 138 15.85 -0.65 -2.34
C TYR A 138 14.52 -0.07 -2.83
N THR A 139 14.52 1.22 -3.09
CA THR A 139 13.47 1.88 -3.85
C THR A 139 14.10 2.84 -4.87
N GLY A 140 13.61 2.79 -6.08
CA GLY A 140 14.07 3.67 -7.14
C GLY A 140 12.95 4.10 -8.08
N ARG A 141 13.15 5.27 -8.69
CA ARG A 141 12.28 5.79 -9.74
C ARG A 141 13.11 6.38 -10.87
N ASP A 142 12.85 5.92 -12.08
CA ASP A 142 13.43 6.52 -13.30
C ASP A 142 12.87 7.96 -13.45
N PRO A 143 13.75 8.99 -13.44
CA PRO A 143 13.30 10.38 -13.48
C PRO A 143 12.70 10.76 -14.84
N VAL A 144 13.04 10.04 -15.91
CA VAL A 144 12.57 10.32 -17.28
C VAL A 144 11.30 9.53 -17.60
N GLY A 145 11.36 8.20 -17.56
CA GLY A 145 10.23 7.33 -17.91
C GLY A 145 9.22 7.17 -16.79
N GLY A 146 9.59 7.51 -15.54
CA GLY A 146 8.72 7.39 -14.37
C GLY A 146 8.49 5.97 -13.90
N ARG A 147 9.27 4.99 -14.37
CA ARG A 147 9.24 3.62 -13.86
C ARG A 147 9.70 3.60 -12.41
N SER A 148 9.14 2.71 -11.62
CA SER A 148 9.58 2.47 -10.26
C SER A 148 9.91 1.01 -10.06
N LEU A 149 10.84 0.75 -9.16
CA LEU A 149 11.16 -0.57 -8.64
C LEU A 149 11.36 -0.47 -7.13
N HIS A 150 10.69 -1.35 -6.39
CA HIS A 150 10.93 -1.61 -4.98
C HIS A 150 11.45 -3.04 -4.84
N LEU A 151 12.52 -3.22 -4.08
CA LEU A 151 13.09 -4.51 -3.71
C LEU A 151 12.84 -4.73 -2.22
N MET A 152 12.11 -5.75 -1.88
CA MET A 152 11.66 -6.06 -0.52
C MET A 152 12.03 -7.49 -0.16
N ASN A 153 11.97 -7.80 1.12
CA ASN A 153 12.08 -9.17 1.58
C ASN A 153 10.92 -10.04 1.06
N ASP A 154 11.19 -11.32 0.83
CA ASP A 154 10.14 -12.31 0.57
C ASP A 154 9.53 -12.78 1.90
N LEU A 155 8.37 -12.22 2.23
CA LEU A 155 7.65 -12.53 3.46
C LEU A 155 7.29 -14.01 3.57
N THR A 156 7.05 -14.69 2.45
CA THR A 156 6.68 -16.11 2.47
C THR A 156 7.85 -16.98 2.93
N GLN A 157 9.07 -16.61 2.58
CA GLN A 157 10.28 -17.31 3.04
C GLN A 157 10.72 -16.86 4.42
N GLU A 158 10.86 -15.56 4.64
CA GLU A 158 11.48 -15.05 5.87
C GLU A 158 10.56 -15.10 7.08
N ARG A 159 9.24 -14.99 6.83
CA ARG A 159 8.23 -14.92 7.89
C ARG A 159 7.28 -16.10 7.89
N GLY A 160 7.40 -17.05 6.93
CA GLY A 160 6.39 -18.09 6.71
C GLY A 160 5.01 -17.49 6.44
N ALA A 161 4.96 -16.30 5.82
CA ALA A 161 3.74 -15.53 5.69
C ALA A 161 2.71 -16.21 4.79
N THR A 162 1.48 -16.29 5.27
CA THR A 162 0.29 -16.66 4.50
C THR A 162 -0.56 -15.41 4.31
N PHE A 163 -0.71 -14.96 3.07
CA PHE A 163 -1.54 -13.79 2.75
C PHE A 163 -3.01 -14.13 2.91
N CYS A 164 -3.75 -13.22 3.56
CA CYS A 164 -5.18 -13.36 3.74
C CYS A 164 -5.91 -13.17 2.40
N ARG A 165 -7.02 -13.85 2.26
CA ARG A 165 -7.94 -13.79 1.12
C ARG A 165 -9.29 -13.27 1.60
N ALA A 166 -10.17 -12.92 0.68
CA ALA A 166 -11.51 -12.43 1.03
C ALA A 166 -12.33 -13.42 1.88
N ASP A 167 -12.02 -14.72 1.78
CA ASP A 167 -12.63 -15.83 2.51
C ASP A 167 -11.83 -16.30 3.73
N SER A 168 -10.73 -15.65 4.08
CA SER A 168 -9.96 -16.01 5.27
C SER A 168 -10.73 -15.67 6.54
N GLU A 169 -10.76 -16.61 7.47
CA GLU A 169 -11.31 -16.39 8.81
C GLU A 169 -10.27 -15.70 9.69
N ILE A 170 -10.69 -14.68 10.40
CA ILE A 170 -9.88 -13.91 11.35
C ILE A 170 -10.44 -14.14 12.74
N ASP A 171 -9.62 -14.73 13.60
CA ASP A 171 -9.99 -14.92 14.99
C ASP A 171 -9.89 -13.63 15.80
N ARG A 172 -10.34 -13.69 17.07
CA ARG A 172 -10.38 -12.53 17.95
C ARG A 172 -8.99 -11.97 18.26
N ALA A 173 -7.99 -12.85 18.44
CA ALA A 173 -6.63 -12.42 18.75
C ALA A 173 -5.97 -11.75 17.52
N GLN A 174 -6.24 -12.25 16.34
CA GLN A 174 -5.80 -11.65 15.07
C GLN A 174 -6.48 -10.29 14.85
N ALA A 175 -7.79 -10.17 15.12
CA ALA A 175 -8.51 -8.91 15.06
C ALA A 175 -7.93 -7.85 16.01
N GLU A 176 -7.54 -8.25 17.20
CA GLU A 176 -6.88 -7.37 18.18
C GLU A 176 -5.52 -6.89 17.67
N GLN A 177 -4.72 -7.77 17.05
CA GLN A 177 -3.42 -7.40 16.46
C GLN A 177 -3.58 -6.42 15.27
N VAL A 178 -4.62 -6.60 14.44
CA VAL A 178 -4.97 -5.66 13.36
C VAL A 178 -5.22 -4.26 13.95
N ILE A 179 -6.01 -4.18 15.01
CA ILE A 179 -6.33 -2.90 15.68
C ILE A 179 -5.10 -2.27 16.32
N ASP A 180 -4.26 -3.06 16.99
CA ASP A 180 -3.01 -2.57 17.59
C ASP A 180 -2.06 -2.01 16.52
N THR A 181 -1.92 -2.71 15.39
CA THR A 181 -1.10 -2.24 14.25
C THR A 181 -1.57 -0.88 13.75
N LEU A 182 -2.87 -0.69 13.57
CA LEU A 182 -3.42 0.60 13.14
C LEU A 182 -3.24 1.68 14.21
N ALA A 183 -3.45 1.37 15.48
CA ALA A 183 -3.27 2.30 16.59
C ALA A 183 -1.81 2.79 16.69
N VAL A 184 -0.84 1.87 16.56
CA VAL A 184 0.59 2.20 16.53
C VAL A 184 0.94 3.08 15.33
N LEU A 185 0.50 2.71 14.13
CA LEU A 185 0.72 3.52 12.92
C LEU A 185 0.19 4.94 13.12
N HIS A 186 -1.08 5.04 13.47
CA HIS A 186 -1.75 6.34 13.57
C HIS A 186 -1.23 7.19 14.72
N GLY A 187 -1.03 6.58 15.89
CA GLY A 187 -0.55 7.26 17.08
C GLY A 187 0.88 7.79 16.94
N THR A 188 1.76 7.02 16.28
CA THR A 188 3.15 7.45 16.05
C THR A 188 3.22 8.80 15.33
N PHE A 189 2.49 8.96 14.23
CA PHE A 189 2.56 10.20 13.43
C PHE A 189 1.65 11.32 13.93
N LEU A 190 0.80 11.05 14.91
CA LEU A 190 0.05 12.08 15.61
C LEU A 190 0.78 12.59 16.87
N ASN A 191 1.76 11.83 17.36
CA ASN A 191 2.54 12.23 18.52
C ASN A 191 3.35 13.49 18.24
N ALA A 192 3.17 14.53 19.07
CA ALA A 192 3.87 15.80 18.95
C ALA A 192 5.40 15.69 19.03
N SER A 193 5.90 14.61 19.64
CA SER A 193 7.34 14.32 19.73
C SER A 193 7.88 13.54 18.53
N CYS A 194 7.04 13.17 17.56
CA CYS A 194 7.48 12.47 16.36
C CYS A 194 8.30 13.42 15.48
N THR A 195 9.53 13.04 15.19
CA THR A 195 10.46 13.80 14.32
C THR A 195 10.49 13.29 12.88
N LEU A 196 9.73 12.24 12.57
CA LEU A 196 9.67 11.65 11.23
C LEU A 196 8.90 12.56 10.27
N ASP A 197 9.55 12.94 9.17
CA ASP A 197 8.90 13.77 8.15
C ASP A 197 8.00 12.95 7.24
N SER A 198 6.68 13.10 7.39
CA SER A 198 5.67 12.54 6.51
C SER A 198 5.11 13.53 5.48
N SER A 199 5.67 14.74 5.38
CA SER A 199 5.14 15.82 4.53
C SER A 199 5.13 15.50 3.03
N PHE A 200 5.99 14.57 2.59
CA PHE A 200 6.04 14.09 1.20
C PHE A 200 4.82 13.26 0.78
N LEU A 201 4.10 12.70 1.75
CA LEU A 201 2.88 11.96 1.47
C LEU A 201 1.76 12.93 1.08
N ARG A 202 1.02 12.57 0.04
CA ARG A 202 -0.20 13.30 -0.34
C ARG A 202 -1.24 13.24 0.79
N THR A 203 -2.17 14.17 0.79
CA THR A 203 -3.33 14.09 1.69
C THR A 203 -4.41 13.17 1.10
N TYR A 204 -5.25 12.61 1.98
CA TYR A 204 -6.36 11.76 1.55
C TYR A 204 -7.36 12.51 0.67
N GLU A 205 -7.61 13.79 0.95
CA GLU A 205 -8.49 14.63 0.13
C GLU A 205 -7.98 14.71 -1.31
N ASN A 206 -6.68 14.91 -1.50
CA ASN A 206 -6.08 14.92 -2.83
C ASN A 206 -6.20 13.57 -3.54
N PHE A 207 -6.16 12.47 -2.78
CA PHE A 207 -6.42 11.13 -3.31
C PHE A 207 -7.88 10.98 -3.72
N PHE A 208 -8.82 11.33 -2.84
CA PHE A 208 -10.25 11.22 -3.09
C PHE A 208 -10.70 12.09 -4.28
N ASP A 209 -10.24 13.33 -4.36
CA ASP A 209 -10.52 14.22 -5.48
C ASP A 209 -10.02 13.64 -6.82
N ALA A 210 -8.88 12.97 -6.82
CA ALA A 210 -8.38 12.30 -8.02
C ALA A 210 -9.28 11.10 -8.40
N ALA A 211 -9.69 10.30 -7.42
CA ALA A 211 -10.60 9.18 -7.62
C ALA A 211 -11.98 9.63 -8.14
N ALA A 212 -12.51 10.73 -7.59
CA ALA A 212 -13.77 11.34 -8.02
C ALA A 212 -13.71 11.78 -9.50
N ARG A 213 -12.62 12.48 -9.87
CA ARG A 213 -12.41 12.88 -11.29
C ARG A 213 -12.23 11.69 -12.23
N ASN A 214 -11.78 10.55 -11.73
CA ASN A 214 -11.60 9.33 -12.52
C ASN A 214 -12.84 8.42 -12.54
N GLY A 215 -14.00 8.89 -12.06
CA GLY A 215 -15.28 8.21 -12.23
C GLY A 215 -15.61 7.18 -11.15
N ILE A 216 -15.04 7.29 -9.94
CA ILE A 216 -15.36 6.36 -8.84
C ILE A 216 -16.85 6.36 -8.47
N GLU A 217 -17.55 7.49 -8.62
CA GLU A 217 -18.99 7.58 -8.38
C GLU A 217 -19.78 6.68 -9.33
N ALA A 218 -19.51 6.80 -10.65
CA ALA A 218 -20.18 5.97 -11.64
C ALA A 218 -19.86 4.48 -11.47
N GLY A 219 -18.61 4.14 -11.14
CA GLY A 219 -18.22 2.77 -10.83
C GLY A 219 -18.95 2.22 -9.60
N HIS A 220 -19.13 3.03 -8.56
CA HIS A 220 -19.89 2.67 -7.37
C HIS A 220 -21.39 2.41 -7.71
N ASP A 221 -22.02 3.30 -8.46
CA ASP A 221 -23.43 3.15 -8.85
C ASP A 221 -23.67 1.86 -9.63
N GLU A 222 -22.81 1.54 -10.59
CA GLU A 222 -22.87 0.29 -11.34
C GLU A 222 -22.62 -0.92 -10.43
N ALA A 223 -21.65 -0.87 -9.53
CA ALA A 223 -21.37 -1.93 -8.56
C ALA A 223 -22.58 -2.19 -7.65
N MET A 224 -23.25 -1.15 -7.19
CA MET A 224 -24.47 -1.28 -6.37
C MET A 224 -25.62 -1.96 -7.14
N ILE A 225 -25.70 -1.79 -8.44
CA ILE A 225 -26.66 -2.49 -9.30
C ILE A 225 -26.26 -3.97 -9.44
N ARG A 226 -25.00 -4.25 -9.77
CA ARG A 226 -24.51 -5.62 -9.98
C ARG A 226 -24.59 -6.47 -8.71
N ALA A 227 -24.26 -5.88 -7.56
CA ALA A 227 -24.28 -6.56 -6.27
C ALA A 227 -25.63 -6.49 -5.54
N ALA A 228 -26.70 -5.98 -6.16
CA ALA A 228 -27.99 -5.76 -5.53
C ALA A 228 -28.59 -7.02 -4.85
N HIS A 229 -28.23 -8.21 -5.34
CA HIS A 229 -28.71 -9.49 -4.82
C HIS A 229 -28.10 -9.87 -3.45
N VAL A 230 -26.93 -9.31 -3.10
CA VAL A 230 -26.23 -9.57 -1.81
C VAL A 230 -26.28 -8.37 -0.87
N ILE A 231 -26.61 -7.17 -1.37
CA ILE A 231 -26.69 -5.96 -0.54
C ILE A 231 -27.98 -5.96 0.29
N PRO A 232 -27.90 -5.68 1.61
CA PRO A 232 -29.09 -5.58 2.45
C PRO A 232 -30.09 -4.56 1.90
N LYS A 233 -31.39 -4.92 1.87
CA LYS A 233 -32.47 -4.08 1.32
C LYS A 233 -32.49 -2.66 1.92
N GLY A 234 -32.18 -2.50 3.21
CA GLY A 234 -32.10 -1.19 3.86
C GLY A 234 -30.96 -0.32 3.36
N VAL A 235 -29.85 -0.90 2.88
CA VAL A 235 -28.74 -0.17 2.25
C VAL A 235 -29.13 0.23 0.83
N LEU A 236 -29.71 -0.70 0.04
CA LEU A 236 -30.18 -0.41 -1.31
C LEU A 236 -31.24 0.70 -1.33
N ALA A 237 -32.17 0.71 -0.37
CA ALA A 237 -33.20 1.75 -0.28
C ALA A 237 -32.60 3.15 -0.04
N ARG A 238 -31.38 3.22 0.49
CA ARG A 238 -30.66 4.46 0.79
C ARG A 238 -29.44 4.68 -0.11
N LYS A 239 -29.29 3.95 -1.21
CA LYS A 239 -28.11 4.04 -2.09
C LYS A 239 -27.78 5.47 -2.51
N ALA A 240 -28.78 6.32 -2.76
CA ALA A 240 -28.59 7.71 -3.17
C ALA A 240 -27.90 8.58 -2.09
N THR A 241 -27.84 8.13 -0.84
CA THR A 241 -27.16 8.85 0.24
C THR A 241 -25.71 8.44 0.41
N ILE A 242 -25.27 7.33 -0.19
CA ILE A 242 -23.92 6.79 0.01
C ILE A 242 -22.85 7.74 -0.54
N TRP A 243 -22.99 8.18 -1.78
CA TRP A 243 -22.04 9.11 -2.39
C TRP A 243 -21.92 10.44 -1.62
N PRO A 244 -23.03 11.18 -1.33
CA PRO A 244 -22.94 12.39 -0.53
C PRO A 244 -22.30 12.17 0.84
N SER A 245 -22.62 11.06 1.52
CA SER A 245 -22.03 10.73 2.82
C SER A 245 -20.54 10.39 2.70
N ALA A 246 -20.12 9.71 1.65
CA ALA A 246 -18.70 9.41 1.41
C ALA A 246 -17.91 10.68 1.09
N VAL A 247 -18.48 11.62 0.34
CA VAL A 247 -17.88 12.95 0.09
C VAL A 247 -17.69 13.72 1.39
N GLU A 248 -18.71 13.71 2.28
CA GLU A 248 -18.61 14.36 3.58
C GLU A 248 -17.56 13.70 4.47
N ALA A 249 -17.54 12.36 4.51
CA ALA A 249 -16.51 11.60 5.22
C ALA A 249 -15.09 11.92 4.70
N ALA A 250 -14.91 12.08 3.40
CA ALA A 250 -13.64 12.49 2.81
C ALA A 250 -13.23 13.92 3.21
N ARG A 251 -14.19 14.84 3.34
CA ARG A 251 -13.93 16.22 3.80
C ARG A 251 -13.48 16.28 5.26
N MET A 252 -13.91 15.35 6.12
CA MET A 252 -13.46 15.29 7.51
C MET A 252 -11.95 15.21 7.65
N HIS A 253 -11.25 14.62 6.67
CA HIS A 253 -9.79 14.55 6.66
C HIS A 253 -9.12 15.93 6.68
N GLY A 254 -9.75 16.96 6.10
CA GLY A 254 -9.25 18.34 6.14
C GLY A 254 -9.47 19.05 7.47
N GLY A 255 -10.54 18.71 8.15
CA GLY A 255 -10.94 19.31 9.44
C GLY A 255 -10.41 18.60 10.69
N SER A 256 -9.79 17.44 10.53
CA SER A 256 -9.29 16.60 11.63
C SER A 256 -7.76 16.60 11.69
N PRO A 257 -7.16 16.34 12.87
CA PRO A 257 -5.72 16.10 12.97
C PRO A 257 -5.30 14.96 12.02
N ARG A 258 -4.32 15.25 11.16
CA ARG A 258 -3.83 14.28 10.17
C ARG A 258 -2.71 13.45 10.76
N THR A 259 -2.81 12.16 10.55
CA THR A 259 -1.74 11.19 10.77
C THR A 259 -1.35 10.51 9.47
N VAL A 260 -0.41 9.57 9.49
CA VAL A 260 -0.17 8.64 8.38
C VAL A 260 -1.18 7.52 8.47
N ILE A 261 -1.89 7.30 7.38
CA ILE A 261 -2.86 6.20 7.21
C ILE A 261 -2.42 5.32 6.04
N HIS A 262 -2.69 4.02 6.16
CA HIS A 262 -2.46 3.07 5.07
C HIS A 262 -3.45 3.29 3.91
N SER A 263 -4.71 3.58 4.27
CA SER A 263 -5.82 3.92 3.38
C SER A 263 -6.34 2.78 2.48
N ASP A 264 -5.79 1.56 2.60
CA ASP A 264 -6.24 0.36 1.87
C ASP A 264 -6.16 -0.91 2.73
N VAL A 265 -6.70 -0.86 3.94
CA VAL A 265 -6.56 -1.87 5.01
C VAL A 265 -7.59 -3.03 4.92
N HIS A 266 -8.01 -3.40 3.70
CA HIS A 266 -8.89 -4.56 3.52
C HIS A 266 -8.13 -5.88 3.77
N LEU A 267 -8.87 -6.96 4.01
CA LEU A 267 -8.33 -8.25 4.42
C LEU A 267 -7.21 -8.76 3.49
N GLY A 268 -7.35 -8.59 2.17
CA GLY A 268 -6.35 -9.05 1.21
C GLY A 268 -4.97 -8.37 1.28
N ASN A 269 -4.82 -7.29 2.05
CA ASN A 269 -3.53 -6.64 2.30
C ASN A 269 -2.89 -7.08 3.64
N TRP A 270 -3.58 -7.94 4.39
CA TRP A 270 -3.05 -8.55 5.60
C TRP A 270 -2.46 -9.92 5.32
N TYR A 271 -1.53 -10.33 6.17
CA TYR A 271 -0.94 -11.67 6.18
C TYR A 271 -0.72 -12.15 7.60
N VAL A 272 -0.63 -13.46 7.77
CA VAL A 272 -0.30 -14.10 9.04
C VAL A 272 1.09 -14.73 8.92
N THR A 273 1.99 -14.41 9.82
CA THR A 273 3.33 -15.01 9.89
C THR A 273 3.27 -16.41 10.50
N GLU A 274 4.32 -17.21 10.37
CA GLU A 274 4.40 -18.54 10.96
C GLU A 274 4.23 -18.54 12.50
N ASP A 275 4.68 -17.46 13.17
CA ASP A 275 4.52 -17.26 14.61
C ASP A 275 3.15 -16.62 14.99
N GLY A 276 2.21 -16.53 14.04
CA GLY A 276 0.82 -16.09 14.27
C GLY A 276 0.63 -14.57 14.37
N ARG A 277 1.62 -13.77 13.96
CA ARG A 277 1.47 -12.31 13.95
C ARG A 277 0.76 -11.82 12.68
N MET A 278 -0.13 -10.86 12.86
CA MET A 278 -0.74 -10.14 11.75
C MET A 278 0.22 -9.09 11.20
N GLY A 279 0.44 -9.12 9.90
CA GLY A 279 1.24 -8.15 9.18
C GLY A 279 0.45 -7.41 8.11
N LEU A 280 0.86 -6.20 7.76
CA LEU A 280 0.20 -5.34 6.78
C LEU A 280 1.13 -5.04 5.61
N SER A 281 0.66 -5.35 4.39
CA SER A 281 1.38 -5.19 3.14
C SER A 281 0.71 -4.17 2.21
N ASP A 282 1.27 -3.96 1.02
CA ASP A 282 0.78 -3.07 -0.06
C ASP A 282 0.54 -1.61 0.36
N TRP A 283 1.62 -0.91 0.63
CA TRP A 283 1.63 0.50 1.05
C TRP A 283 1.45 1.51 -0.09
N ALA A 284 1.01 1.07 -1.28
CA ALA A 284 0.84 1.93 -2.45
C ALA A 284 -0.13 3.09 -2.23
N ARG A 285 -1.05 2.98 -1.29
CA ARG A 285 -2.04 4.01 -0.99
C ARG A 285 -1.74 4.84 0.26
N VAL A 286 -0.58 4.62 0.89
CA VAL A 286 -0.18 5.38 2.08
C VAL A 286 -0.30 6.89 1.86
N CYS A 287 -0.89 7.57 2.80
CA CYS A 287 -1.13 9.02 2.71
C CYS A 287 -1.31 9.64 4.10
N ARG A 288 -1.44 10.96 4.15
CA ARG A 288 -1.81 11.67 5.39
C ARG A 288 -3.32 11.87 5.41
N GLY A 289 -3.96 11.43 6.49
CA GLY A 289 -5.41 11.53 6.61
C GLY A 289 -5.93 11.37 8.03
N PHE A 290 -7.23 11.21 8.11
CA PHE A 290 -7.93 10.97 9.37
C PHE A 290 -7.92 9.49 9.70
N TRP A 291 -7.43 9.12 10.87
CA TRP A 291 -7.30 7.72 11.33
C TRP A 291 -8.61 6.93 11.29
N GLY A 292 -9.76 7.59 11.50
CA GLY A 292 -11.08 6.94 11.46
C GLY A 292 -11.36 6.23 10.12
N ARG A 293 -10.69 6.64 9.03
CA ARG A 293 -10.77 5.98 7.71
C ARG A 293 -10.29 4.53 7.77
N ASP A 294 -9.09 4.31 8.30
CA ASP A 294 -8.52 2.96 8.36
C ASP A 294 -9.23 2.10 9.42
N LEU A 295 -9.61 2.69 10.56
CA LEU A 295 -10.40 1.99 11.57
C LEU A 295 -11.72 1.47 10.98
N ALA A 296 -12.47 2.31 10.26
CA ALA A 296 -13.73 1.91 9.66
C ALA A 296 -13.54 0.87 8.55
N TYR A 297 -12.58 1.11 7.66
CA TYR A 297 -12.35 0.23 6.52
C TYR A 297 -11.87 -1.16 6.97
N SER A 298 -10.96 -1.20 7.93
CA SER A 298 -10.47 -2.47 8.48
C SER A 298 -11.59 -3.26 9.17
N LEU A 299 -12.30 -2.68 10.13
CA LEU A 299 -13.38 -3.37 10.84
C LEU A 299 -14.48 -3.90 9.89
N MET A 300 -14.75 -3.18 8.80
CA MET A 300 -15.81 -3.56 7.85
C MET A 300 -15.37 -4.59 6.80
N THR A 301 -14.07 -4.75 6.56
CA THR A 301 -13.57 -5.61 5.48
C THR A 301 -12.67 -6.74 5.95
N VAL A 302 -12.23 -6.73 7.20
CA VAL A 302 -11.39 -7.78 7.79
C VAL A 302 -12.23 -8.82 8.54
N LEU A 303 -13.36 -8.42 9.11
CA LEU A 303 -14.18 -9.26 9.99
C LEU A 303 -15.43 -9.78 9.29
N ALA A 304 -15.81 -11.01 9.57
CA ALA A 304 -17.15 -11.50 9.29
C ALA A 304 -18.21 -10.64 9.97
N ILE A 305 -19.41 -10.60 9.41
CA ILE A 305 -20.48 -9.67 9.89
C ILE A 305 -20.84 -9.93 11.36
N GLU A 306 -20.94 -11.20 11.73
CA GLU A 306 -21.30 -11.64 13.08
C GLU A 306 -20.19 -11.29 14.08
N ASP A 307 -18.94 -11.54 13.74
CA ASP A 307 -17.76 -11.23 14.56
C ASP A 307 -17.58 -9.73 14.72
N ARG A 308 -17.73 -8.97 13.62
CA ARG A 308 -17.71 -7.52 13.69
C ARG A 308 -18.74 -6.98 14.67
N ARG A 309 -19.99 -7.44 14.58
CA ARG A 309 -21.06 -7.01 15.49
C ARG A 309 -20.81 -7.39 16.94
N ALA A 310 -20.17 -8.54 17.17
CA ALA A 310 -19.84 -9.00 18.51
C ALA A 310 -18.62 -8.28 19.11
N TRP A 311 -17.68 -7.84 18.28
CA TRP A 311 -16.37 -7.38 18.75
C TRP A 311 -16.10 -5.90 18.52
N GLU A 312 -16.81 -5.22 17.61
CA GLU A 312 -16.45 -3.86 17.18
C GLU A 312 -16.35 -2.87 18.33
N GLN A 313 -17.22 -2.94 19.35
CA GLN A 313 -17.14 -2.05 20.49
C GLN A 313 -15.84 -2.24 21.28
N ALA A 314 -15.53 -3.48 21.67
CA ALA A 314 -14.32 -3.77 22.43
C ALA A 314 -13.03 -3.55 21.62
N LEU A 315 -13.08 -3.75 20.30
CA LEU A 315 -11.95 -3.44 19.41
C LEU A 315 -11.73 -1.93 19.30
N ILE A 316 -12.77 -1.11 19.26
CA ILE A 316 -12.66 0.34 19.28
C ILE A 316 -12.13 0.84 20.62
N GLU A 317 -12.60 0.28 21.76
CA GLU A 317 -12.05 0.57 23.08
C GLU A 317 -10.55 0.26 23.15
N ARG A 318 -10.13 -0.91 22.61
CA ARG A 318 -8.72 -1.29 22.48
C ARG A 318 -7.93 -0.31 21.63
N TYR A 319 -8.48 0.08 20.48
CA TYR A 319 -7.87 1.09 19.59
C TYR A 319 -7.64 2.40 20.33
N CYS A 320 -8.64 2.91 21.06
CA CYS A 320 -8.54 4.16 21.82
C CYS A 320 -7.41 4.11 22.85
N HIS A 321 -7.30 2.98 23.57
CA HIS A 321 -6.24 2.79 24.55
C HIS A 321 -4.86 2.81 23.90
N ALA A 322 -4.62 1.93 22.92
CA ALA A 322 -3.33 1.81 22.26
C ALA A 322 -2.94 3.09 21.49
N PHE A 323 -3.91 3.74 20.83
CA PHE A 323 -3.70 5.02 20.15
C PHE A 323 -3.33 6.13 21.13
N SER A 324 -4.03 6.24 22.26
CA SER A 324 -3.77 7.28 23.28
C SER A 324 -2.38 7.10 23.90
N GLU A 325 -1.98 5.84 24.14
CA GLU A 325 -0.68 5.49 24.66
C GLU A 325 0.43 5.86 23.67
N GLN A 326 0.26 5.53 22.39
CA GLN A 326 1.25 5.79 21.35
C GLN A 326 1.33 7.28 20.98
N SER A 327 0.20 7.98 20.89
CA SER A 327 0.14 9.39 20.47
C SER A 327 0.44 10.38 21.59
N GLY A 328 0.28 9.97 22.85
CA GLY A 328 0.28 10.88 23.99
C GLY A 328 -0.96 11.78 24.07
N THR A 329 -1.99 11.51 23.28
CA THR A 329 -3.24 12.28 23.23
C THR A 329 -4.42 11.37 23.52
N ALA A 330 -5.23 11.70 24.52
CA ALA A 330 -6.41 10.91 24.84
C ALA A 330 -7.40 10.88 23.67
N LEU A 331 -7.92 9.69 23.38
CA LEU A 331 -8.99 9.48 22.42
C LEU A 331 -10.18 8.80 23.15
N GLU A 332 -11.28 9.53 23.23
CA GLU A 332 -12.49 9.04 23.88
C GLU A 332 -13.20 8.00 22.99
N VAL A 333 -13.73 6.95 23.61
CA VAL A 333 -14.40 5.85 22.91
C VAL A 333 -15.60 6.35 22.08
N ASN A 334 -16.37 7.30 22.61
CA ASN A 334 -17.51 7.86 21.89
C ASN A 334 -17.08 8.61 20.63
N ASP A 335 -15.97 9.36 20.69
CA ASP A 335 -15.43 10.08 19.52
C ASP A 335 -14.91 9.09 18.46
N ALA A 336 -14.28 8.01 18.89
CA ALA A 336 -13.81 6.96 18.00
C ALA A 336 -14.99 6.19 17.36
N TRP A 337 -16.05 5.95 18.11
CA TRP A 337 -17.28 5.33 17.62
C TRP A 337 -17.98 6.20 16.58
N ASP A 338 -18.07 7.50 16.81
CA ASP A 338 -18.66 8.44 15.87
C ASP A 338 -17.80 8.59 14.61
N ALA A 339 -16.47 8.61 14.75
CA ALA A 339 -15.53 8.58 13.63
C ALA A 339 -15.69 7.31 12.77
N TYR A 340 -15.73 6.13 13.40
CA TYR A 340 -15.97 4.85 12.74
C TYR A 340 -17.27 4.87 11.91
N ARG A 341 -18.37 5.31 12.50
CA ARG A 341 -19.67 5.41 11.82
C ARG A 341 -19.65 6.41 10.67
N ALA A 342 -19.02 7.56 10.86
CA ALA A 342 -18.94 8.61 9.84
C ALA A 342 -18.16 8.16 8.61
N GLN A 343 -17.16 7.28 8.76
CA GLN A 343 -16.35 6.77 7.66
C GLN A 343 -16.93 5.54 6.94
N ALA A 344 -18.05 4.98 7.42
CA ALA A 344 -18.64 3.74 6.90
C ALA A 344 -18.99 3.80 5.39
N CYS A 345 -19.64 4.89 4.97
CA CYS A 345 -20.00 5.07 3.56
C CYS A 345 -18.78 5.22 2.66
N LEU A 346 -17.71 5.84 3.16
CA LEU A 346 -16.46 5.96 2.43
C LEU A 346 -15.75 4.60 2.31
N ALA A 347 -15.80 3.77 3.35
CA ALA A 347 -15.29 2.40 3.30
C ALA A 347 -16.00 1.59 2.21
N LEU A 348 -17.33 1.60 2.19
CA LEU A 348 -18.14 0.93 1.17
C LEU A 348 -17.83 1.45 -0.22
N LEU A 349 -17.78 2.78 -0.42
CA LEU A 349 -17.48 3.40 -1.71
C LEU A 349 -16.13 2.93 -2.25
N MET A 350 -15.11 2.86 -1.41
CA MET A 350 -13.75 2.48 -1.85
C MET A 350 -13.61 1.00 -2.16
N TRP A 351 -14.51 0.15 -1.65
CA TRP A 351 -14.54 -1.28 -1.96
C TRP A 351 -15.28 -1.59 -3.26
N THR A 352 -16.38 -0.90 -3.54
CA THR A 352 -17.25 -1.19 -4.70
C THR A 352 -16.57 -1.10 -6.07
N PRO A 353 -15.54 -0.25 -6.34
CA PRO A 353 -14.83 -0.26 -7.61
C PRO A 353 -14.12 -1.59 -7.93
N THR A 354 -13.94 -2.49 -6.97
CA THR A 354 -13.41 -3.84 -7.25
C THR A 354 -14.36 -4.63 -8.16
N LEU A 355 -15.67 -4.38 -8.10
CA LEU A 355 -16.68 -5.01 -8.95
C LEU A 355 -16.82 -4.34 -10.33
N CYS A 356 -16.55 -3.04 -10.39
CA CYS A 356 -16.69 -2.24 -11.60
C CYS A 356 -15.50 -1.27 -11.69
N PRO A 357 -14.31 -1.77 -12.00
CA PRO A 357 -13.12 -0.93 -12.07
C PRO A 357 -13.27 0.12 -13.16
N PRO A 358 -12.81 1.37 -12.93
CA PRO A 358 -12.71 2.35 -14.00
C PRO A 358 -11.85 1.81 -15.16
N PRO A 359 -12.06 2.25 -16.42
CA PRO A 359 -11.32 1.75 -17.58
C PRO A 359 -9.79 1.89 -17.51
N THR A 360 -9.28 2.68 -16.55
CA THR A 360 -7.86 2.90 -16.31
C THR A 360 -7.22 1.88 -15.36
N LEU A 361 -8.04 1.05 -14.70
CA LEU A 361 -7.56 -0.02 -13.82
C LEU A 361 -7.74 -1.38 -14.53
N PRO A 362 -6.84 -2.35 -14.27
CA PRO A 362 -7.03 -3.71 -14.73
C PRO A 362 -8.28 -4.33 -14.09
N ASP A 363 -8.83 -5.33 -14.75
CA ASP A 363 -9.87 -6.16 -14.16
C ASP A 363 -9.34 -6.78 -12.86
N MET A 364 -10.19 -6.74 -11.83
CA MET A 364 -9.87 -7.38 -10.56
C MET A 364 -9.95 -8.90 -10.72
N GLN A 365 -9.13 -9.62 -9.94
CA GLN A 365 -9.19 -11.07 -9.94
C GLN A 365 -10.59 -11.54 -9.49
N PRO A 366 -11.11 -12.64 -10.07
CA PRO A 366 -12.47 -13.11 -9.76
C PRO A 366 -12.69 -13.40 -8.27
N GLU A 367 -11.63 -13.74 -7.54
CA GLU A 367 -11.65 -14.04 -6.11
C GLU A 367 -11.77 -12.78 -5.23
N ALA A 368 -11.43 -11.63 -5.76
CA ALA A 368 -11.55 -10.35 -5.05
C ALA A 368 -13.00 -9.85 -5.04
#